data_444b60e266547ed8c00c11abfb9969c5
#
_entry.id   444b60e266547ed8c00c11abfb9969c5
#
_cell.length_a   1.000
_cell.length_b   1.000
_cell.length_c   1.000
_cell.angle_alpha   90.00
_cell.angle_beta   90.00
_cell.angle_gamma   90.00
#
_symmetry.space_group_name_H-M   'P 1'
#
loop_
_entity.id
_entity.type
_entity.pdbx_description
1 polymer ?
#
loop_
_entity_poly.entity_id
_entity_poly.type
_entity_poly.pdbx_seq_one_letter_code
_entity_poly.pdbx_strand_id
1 'polypeptide(L)'
;MLPLINRKRKKYKTEDNNEIELKEIGYKLVILFIILLISYESCSIKLKDIEKEKNFKYFFCFASIGKLENVYVREMVDYYKNIGVDKFILGDNNDKNSEKLSDVLQKDIDEGLVDILEYIGQKKHQTDFFKDSYRIYGDQCRWISYYDFDEFLELREGNKQLTVQQYFSDNKFEKCDVILVNWVLYGDDDLLHYEEGLITERFTTGLFNASDNVFVKSIVKGNLRFNPWEEDQTSHRPNHHKNTCYYNGERAKTFNDVIRPPLIKDIYLKHYATKTVEEYILNKLKRGYTSVVLTMSNWVDNFFKLNKVTEEKVRFIEKSLNMTFPKYHYIFEKNTKINN
;
A
#
# COMPACT_ATOMS: atom_id res chain seq x y z
N MET A 1 -85.51 -36.43 4.07
CA MET A 1 -84.30 -36.26 4.98
C MET A 1 -82.98 -36.03 4.26
N LEU A 2 -82.97 -35.66 3.01
CA LEU A 2 -81.75 -35.45 2.20
C LEU A 2 -81.30 -34.04 1.94
N PRO A 3 -82.02 -32.94 2.25
CA PRO A 3 -81.52 -31.56 1.97
C PRO A 3 -80.66 -30.95 3.09
N LEU A 4 -80.73 -31.44 4.33
CA LEU A 4 -80.03 -30.85 5.45
C LEU A 4 -78.53 -31.23 5.52
N ILE A 5 -78.11 -32.38 5.02
CA ILE A 5 -76.70 -32.84 5.04
C ILE A 5 -75.88 -32.07 4.00
N ASN A 6 -76.42 -31.67 2.88
CA ASN A 6 -75.69 -30.92 1.86
C ASN A 6 -75.50 -29.46 2.20
N ARG A 7 -76.32 -28.83 3.04
CA ARG A 7 -76.12 -27.43 3.51
C ARG A 7 -75.00 -27.36 4.55
N LYS A 8 -74.89 -28.34 5.44
CA LYS A 8 -73.75 -28.34 6.42
C LYS A 8 -72.43 -28.61 5.74
N ARG A 9 -72.30 -29.51 4.81
CA ARG A 9 -71.04 -29.77 4.05
C ARG A 9 -70.57 -28.55 3.23
N LYS A 10 -71.51 -27.80 2.62
CA LYS A 10 -71.13 -26.55 1.91
C LYS A 10 -70.67 -25.41 2.84
N LYS A 11 -71.25 -25.33 4.02
CA LYS A 11 -70.84 -24.31 5.03
C LYS A 11 -69.46 -24.59 5.62
N TYR A 12 -69.17 -25.86 5.93
CA TYR A 12 -67.82 -26.24 6.41
C TYR A 12 -66.73 -26.08 5.31
N LYS A 13 -67.03 -26.36 4.05
CA LYS A 13 -66.07 -26.20 2.96
C LYS A 13 -65.74 -24.73 2.64
N THR A 14 -66.66 -23.80 2.84
CA THR A 14 -66.43 -22.35 2.68
C THR A 14 -65.68 -21.74 3.88
N GLU A 15 -65.92 -22.21 5.10
CA GLU A 15 -65.17 -21.75 6.29
C GLU A 15 -63.70 -22.22 6.24
N ASP A 16 -63.39 -23.43 5.87
CA ASP A 16 -62.04 -23.96 5.70
C ASP A 16 -61.26 -23.21 4.60
N ASN A 17 -61.90 -22.91 3.47
CA ASN A 17 -61.24 -22.14 2.41
C ASN A 17 -60.90 -20.69 2.82
N ASN A 18 -61.80 -20.02 3.55
CA ASN A 18 -61.54 -18.66 4.05
C ASN A 18 -60.45 -18.64 5.11
N GLU A 19 -60.31 -19.65 5.95
CA GLU A 19 -59.23 -19.77 6.93
C GLU A 19 -57.85 -20.02 6.28
N ILE A 20 -57.80 -20.81 5.20
CA ILE A 20 -56.60 -21.03 4.40
C ILE A 20 -56.17 -19.74 3.69
N GLU A 21 -57.12 -19.03 3.09
CA GLU A 21 -56.86 -17.75 2.39
C GLU A 21 -56.36 -16.66 3.34
N LEU A 22 -56.91 -16.56 4.54
CA LEU A 22 -56.44 -15.63 5.58
C LEU A 22 -55.02 -15.95 6.08
N LYS A 23 -54.68 -17.24 6.22
CA LYS A 23 -53.33 -17.69 6.57
C LYS A 23 -52.33 -17.33 5.47
N GLU A 24 -52.69 -17.55 4.20
CA GLU A 24 -51.83 -17.21 3.06
C GLU A 24 -51.58 -15.71 2.94
N ILE A 25 -52.60 -14.88 3.17
CA ILE A 25 -52.47 -13.41 3.25
C ILE A 25 -51.54 -13.03 4.41
N GLY A 26 -51.69 -13.65 5.58
CA GLY A 26 -50.81 -13.44 6.74
C GLY A 26 -49.35 -13.74 6.43
N TYR A 27 -49.05 -14.87 5.77
CA TYR A 27 -47.68 -15.18 5.35
C TYR A 27 -47.12 -14.18 4.35
N LYS A 28 -47.89 -13.74 3.36
CA LYS A 28 -47.48 -12.73 2.38
C LYS A 28 -47.15 -11.38 3.07
N LEU A 29 -47.94 -10.97 4.05
CA LEU A 29 -47.69 -9.76 4.84
C LEU A 29 -46.43 -9.86 5.68
N VAL A 30 -46.16 -10.99 6.32
CA VAL A 30 -44.94 -11.25 7.08
C VAL A 30 -43.71 -11.20 6.18
N ILE A 31 -43.75 -11.84 5.01
CA ILE A 31 -42.67 -11.80 4.04
C ILE A 31 -42.42 -10.37 3.55
N LEU A 32 -43.47 -9.61 3.23
CA LEU A 32 -43.36 -8.23 2.80
C LEU A 32 -42.72 -7.37 3.90
N PHE A 33 -43.11 -7.57 5.17
CA PHE A 33 -42.54 -6.86 6.31
C PHE A 33 -41.05 -7.15 6.49
N ILE A 34 -40.64 -8.42 6.35
CA ILE A 34 -39.22 -8.83 6.40
C ILE A 34 -38.43 -8.16 5.26
N ILE A 35 -38.97 -8.13 4.03
CA ILE A 35 -38.32 -7.46 2.89
C ILE A 35 -38.15 -5.97 3.15
N LEU A 36 -39.17 -5.33 3.73
CA LEU A 36 -39.13 -3.89 4.08
C LEU A 36 -38.08 -3.62 5.18
N LEU A 37 -37.99 -4.47 6.19
CA LEU A 37 -36.95 -4.36 7.23
C LEU A 37 -35.53 -4.47 6.66
N ILE A 38 -35.29 -5.48 5.82
CA ILE A 38 -33.98 -5.67 5.16
C ILE A 38 -33.64 -4.48 4.27
N SER A 39 -34.63 -3.95 3.53
CA SER A 39 -34.46 -2.77 2.68
C SER A 39 -34.16 -1.52 3.49
N TYR A 40 -34.86 -1.32 4.65
CA TYR A 40 -34.62 -0.21 5.56
C TYR A 40 -33.22 -0.27 6.18
N GLU A 41 -32.80 -1.43 6.68
CA GLU A 41 -31.44 -1.61 7.21
C GLU A 41 -30.36 -1.34 6.14
N SER A 42 -30.57 -1.86 4.92
CA SER A 42 -29.66 -1.61 3.80
C SER A 42 -29.57 -0.13 3.42
N CYS A 43 -30.70 0.58 3.46
CA CYS A 43 -30.76 2.02 3.20
C CYS A 43 -30.10 2.83 4.33
N SER A 44 -30.35 2.46 5.59
CA SER A 44 -29.76 3.09 6.77
C SER A 44 -28.23 2.93 6.81
N ILE A 45 -27.73 1.75 6.41
CA ILE A 45 -26.29 1.48 6.28
C ILE A 45 -25.69 2.36 5.19
N LYS A 46 -26.31 2.44 4.00
CA LYS A 46 -25.85 3.33 2.92
C LYS A 46 -25.82 4.80 3.33
N LEU A 47 -26.83 5.28 4.05
CA LEU A 47 -26.86 6.66 4.53
C LEU A 47 -25.76 6.94 5.54
N LYS A 48 -25.47 6.01 6.46
CA LYS A 48 -24.34 6.13 7.40
C LYS A 48 -23.00 6.10 6.69
N ASP A 49 -22.84 5.29 5.66
CA ASP A 49 -21.61 5.25 4.85
C ASP A 49 -21.42 6.58 4.07
N ILE A 50 -22.50 7.18 3.55
CA ILE A 50 -22.47 8.49 2.87
C ILE A 50 -22.16 9.62 3.85
N GLU A 51 -22.70 9.59 5.07
CA GLU A 51 -22.39 10.59 6.11
C GLU A 51 -20.93 10.46 6.59
N LYS A 52 -20.40 9.24 6.71
CA LYS A 52 -18.99 8.99 7.07
C LYS A 52 -18.02 9.44 5.98
N GLU A 53 -18.35 9.29 4.69
CA GLU A 53 -17.52 9.81 3.58
C GLU A 53 -17.40 11.35 3.57
N LYS A 54 -18.35 12.06 4.15
CA LYS A 54 -18.36 13.54 4.16
C LYS A 54 -17.47 14.18 5.24
N ASN A 55 -16.98 13.45 6.21
CA ASN A 55 -16.36 13.99 7.42
C ASN A 55 -14.94 13.47 7.73
N PHE A 56 -14.15 13.10 6.73
CA PHE A 56 -12.73 12.79 6.97
C PHE A 56 -11.97 14.04 7.44
N LYS A 57 -11.17 13.90 8.48
CA LYS A 57 -10.31 14.97 8.99
C LYS A 57 -9.18 15.29 8.00
N TYR A 58 -8.69 14.26 7.30
CA TYR A 58 -7.60 14.34 6.34
C TYR A 58 -8.04 13.73 5.01
N PHE A 59 -7.69 14.39 3.91
CA PHE A 59 -7.95 13.83 2.57
C PHE A 59 -6.98 12.71 2.24
N PHE A 60 -5.68 12.91 2.51
CA PHE A 60 -4.65 11.94 2.19
C PHE A 60 -3.63 11.81 3.32
N CYS A 61 -3.48 10.60 3.84
CA CYS A 61 -2.50 10.25 4.85
C CYS A 61 -1.40 9.37 4.25
N PHE A 62 -0.20 9.49 4.80
CA PHE A 62 0.94 8.65 4.46
C PHE A 62 1.33 7.79 5.66
N ALA A 63 1.40 6.47 5.49
CA ALA A 63 1.80 5.52 6.51
C ALA A 63 3.06 4.76 6.09
N SER A 64 4.09 4.78 6.91
CA SER A 64 5.35 4.08 6.68
C SER A 64 6.03 3.70 7.98
N ILE A 65 6.81 2.62 7.98
CA ILE A 65 7.63 2.20 9.10
C ILE A 65 9.07 1.99 8.63
N GLY A 66 10.04 2.44 9.41
CA GLY A 66 11.44 2.32 9.05
C GLY A 66 12.40 2.15 10.23
N LYS A 67 13.62 1.83 9.87
CA LYS A 67 14.75 1.67 10.78
C LYS A 67 16.01 2.23 10.12
N LEU A 68 16.75 3.09 10.80
CA LEU A 68 17.95 3.77 10.30
C LEU A 68 17.67 4.59 9.03
N GLU A 69 16.59 5.38 9.08
CA GLU A 69 16.11 6.19 7.95
C GLU A 69 16.12 7.71 8.25
N ASN A 70 16.72 8.16 9.37
CA ASN A 70 16.74 9.58 9.73
C ASN A 70 17.36 10.47 8.66
N VAL A 71 18.35 9.93 7.92
CA VAL A 71 18.99 10.63 6.79
C VAL A 71 18.00 10.96 5.66
N TYR A 72 16.94 10.16 5.50
CA TYR A 72 16.02 10.27 4.37
C TYR A 72 14.62 10.75 4.76
N VAL A 73 14.21 10.54 6.01
CA VAL A 73 12.83 10.77 6.43
C VAL A 73 12.41 12.23 6.30
N ARG A 74 13.33 13.18 6.50
CA ARG A 74 13.05 14.62 6.33
C ARG A 74 12.66 14.95 4.88
N GLU A 75 13.46 14.49 3.91
CA GLU A 75 13.16 14.66 2.50
C GLU A 75 11.80 14.03 2.13
N MET A 76 11.53 12.82 2.62
CA MET A 76 10.27 12.13 2.37
C MET A 76 9.08 12.95 2.88
N VAL A 77 9.13 13.45 4.11
CA VAL A 77 8.05 14.28 4.67
C VAL A 77 7.86 15.55 3.86
N ASP A 78 8.93 16.25 3.52
CA ASP A 78 8.85 17.49 2.72
C ASP A 78 8.30 17.23 1.30
N TYR A 79 8.74 16.16 0.65
CA TYR A 79 8.26 15.77 -0.66
C TYR A 79 6.74 15.53 -0.66
N TYR A 80 6.27 14.68 0.26
CA TYR A 80 4.87 14.31 0.34
C TYR A 80 3.98 15.48 0.82
N LYS A 81 4.48 16.33 1.71
CA LYS A 81 3.82 17.59 2.08
C LYS A 81 3.64 18.51 0.86
N ASN A 82 4.66 18.62 0.01
CA ASN A 82 4.61 19.44 -1.21
C ASN A 82 3.58 18.94 -2.24
N ILE A 83 3.33 17.63 -2.30
CA ILE A 83 2.27 17.08 -3.16
C ILE A 83 0.92 16.97 -2.46
N GLY A 84 0.77 17.51 -1.22
CA GLY A 84 -0.50 17.70 -0.54
C GLY A 84 -0.94 16.56 0.37
N VAL A 85 0.00 15.83 0.97
CA VAL A 85 -0.31 14.89 2.07
C VAL A 85 -0.60 15.68 3.34
N ASP A 86 -1.74 15.38 3.99
CA ASP A 86 -2.25 16.13 5.15
C ASP A 86 -1.75 15.60 6.49
N LYS A 87 -1.38 14.31 6.55
CA LYS A 87 -0.99 13.64 7.80
C LYS A 87 -0.01 12.50 7.54
N PHE A 88 1.02 12.43 8.38
CA PHE A 88 2.00 11.35 8.37
C PHE A 88 1.85 10.48 9.62
N ILE A 89 1.81 9.18 9.41
CA ILE A 89 1.74 8.14 10.43
C ILE A 89 3.00 7.31 10.27
N LEU A 90 3.98 7.52 11.14
CA LEU A 90 5.30 6.92 10.97
C LEU A 90 5.59 5.93 12.09
N GLY A 91 6.01 4.72 11.73
CA GLY A 91 6.46 3.70 12.64
C GLY A 91 7.96 3.82 12.91
N ASP A 92 8.35 4.08 14.15
CA ASP A 92 9.77 4.06 14.55
C ASP A 92 10.16 2.65 14.98
N ASN A 93 10.91 1.95 14.14
CA ASN A 93 11.38 0.60 14.39
C ASN A 93 12.90 0.54 14.70
N ASN A 94 13.45 1.65 15.16
CA ASN A 94 14.85 1.74 15.54
C ASN A 94 15.17 0.88 16.78
N ASP A 95 16.43 0.59 17.01
CA ASP A 95 16.87 -0.07 18.23
C ASP A 95 16.87 0.92 19.42
N LYS A 96 16.75 0.40 20.65
CA LYS A 96 16.61 1.24 21.87
C LYS A 96 17.68 2.31 22.05
N ASN A 97 18.89 2.06 21.60
CA ASN A 97 20.05 2.96 21.75
C ASN A 97 20.52 3.53 20.40
N SER A 98 19.65 3.54 19.40
CA SER A 98 19.90 4.08 18.07
C SER A 98 19.22 5.45 17.91
N GLU A 99 19.28 6.00 16.72
CA GLU A 99 18.53 7.19 16.32
C GLU A 99 17.02 7.00 16.52
N LYS A 100 16.28 8.11 16.61
CA LYS A 100 14.81 8.12 16.65
C LYS A 100 14.29 9.01 15.54
N LEU A 101 13.15 8.67 14.96
CA LEU A 101 12.51 9.53 13.97
C LEU A 101 12.16 10.92 14.53
N SER A 102 11.86 11.01 15.83
CA SER A 102 11.62 12.28 16.52
C SER A 102 12.85 13.21 16.53
N ASP A 103 14.08 12.70 16.43
CA ASP A 103 15.29 13.52 16.43
C ASP A 103 15.31 14.52 15.26
N VAL A 104 14.67 14.17 14.14
CA VAL A 104 14.62 15.01 12.93
C VAL A 104 13.21 15.53 12.59
N LEU A 105 12.17 15.02 13.25
CA LEU A 105 10.76 15.36 12.97
C LEU A 105 10.04 16.06 14.12
N GLN A 106 10.75 16.45 15.20
CA GLN A 106 10.09 16.99 16.41
C GLN A 106 9.17 18.18 16.10
N LYS A 107 9.59 19.08 15.22
CA LYS A 107 8.77 20.23 14.81
C LYS A 107 7.42 19.79 14.18
N ASP A 108 7.47 18.82 13.26
CA ASP A 108 6.26 18.34 12.58
C ASP A 108 5.34 17.53 13.52
N ILE A 109 5.92 16.91 14.55
CA ILE A 109 5.19 16.25 15.63
C ILE A 109 4.47 17.29 16.48
N ASP A 110 5.15 18.34 16.89
CA ASP A 110 4.58 19.42 17.71
C ASP A 110 3.48 20.19 16.96
N GLU A 111 3.62 20.36 15.63
CA GLU A 111 2.61 20.93 14.74
C GLU A 111 1.42 19.98 14.44
N GLY A 112 1.51 18.72 14.88
CA GLY A 112 0.48 17.70 14.66
C GLY A 112 0.42 17.17 13.21
N LEU A 113 1.42 17.45 12.38
CA LEU A 113 1.55 16.93 11.02
C LEU A 113 1.99 15.45 11.02
N VAL A 114 2.91 15.07 11.92
CA VAL A 114 3.47 13.73 12.07
C VAL A 114 3.03 13.11 13.38
N ASP A 115 2.58 11.87 13.36
CA ASP A 115 2.41 11.02 14.55
C ASP A 115 3.38 9.83 14.46
N ILE A 116 4.07 9.52 15.56
CA ILE A 116 4.98 8.39 15.66
C ILE A 116 4.29 7.24 16.42
N LEU A 117 4.29 6.05 15.82
CA LEU A 117 3.94 4.80 16.48
C LEU A 117 5.23 4.04 16.82
N GLU A 118 5.42 3.72 18.11
CA GLU A 118 6.66 3.11 18.58
C GLU A 118 6.68 1.59 18.40
N TYR A 119 7.66 1.11 17.62
CA TYR A 119 8.01 -0.30 17.43
C TYR A 119 9.47 -0.58 17.81
N ILE A 120 10.00 0.21 18.75
CA ILE A 120 11.42 0.23 19.14
C ILE A 120 11.92 -1.16 19.53
N GLY A 121 13.01 -1.60 18.89
CA GLY A 121 13.68 -2.87 19.17
C GLY A 121 12.91 -4.13 18.76
N GLN A 122 11.78 -3.98 18.09
CA GLN A 122 10.97 -5.10 17.62
C GLN A 122 11.44 -5.59 16.24
N LYS A 123 11.18 -6.87 15.93
CA LYS A 123 11.54 -7.48 14.63
C LYS A 123 10.29 -7.86 13.86
N LYS A 124 10.27 -7.60 12.55
CA LYS A 124 9.23 -8.02 11.59
C LYS A 124 7.82 -7.45 11.87
N HIS A 125 7.72 -6.15 12.14
CA HIS A 125 6.45 -5.52 12.51
C HIS A 125 5.83 -4.62 11.44
N GLN A 126 6.25 -4.70 10.17
CA GLN A 126 5.69 -3.86 9.11
C GLN A 126 4.18 -4.09 8.93
N THR A 127 3.74 -5.34 8.92
CA THR A 127 2.30 -5.67 8.79
C THR A 127 1.52 -5.32 10.04
N ASP A 128 2.10 -5.47 11.24
CA ASP A 128 1.48 -5.03 12.50
C ASP A 128 1.29 -3.51 12.51
N PHE A 129 2.32 -2.76 12.08
CA PHE A 129 2.22 -1.31 11.92
C PHE A 129 1.11 -0.92 10.93
N PHE A 130 1.00 -1.58 9.78
CA PHE A 130 -0.07 -1.30 8.80
C PHE A 130 -1.45 -1.55 9.41
N LYS A 131 -1.62 -2.63 10.15
CA LYS A 131 -2.83 -2.96 10.87
C LYS A 131 -3.18 -1.91 11.93
N ASP A 132 -2.21 -1.54 12.77
CA ASP A 132 -2.40 -0.57 13.85
C ASP A 132 -2.68 0.84 13.29
N SER A 133 -1.93 1.27 12.27
CA SER A 133 -2.12 2.57 11.63
C SER A 133 -3.53 2.69 11.01
N TYR A 134 -4.01 1.63 10.34
CA TYR A 134 -5.37 1.65 9.80
C TYR A 134 -6.44 1.65 10.90
N ARG A 135 -6.24 0.88 11.98
CA ARG A 135 -7.15 0.85 13.13
C ARG A 135 -7.32 2.23 13.78
N ILE A 136 -6.23 3.00 13.87
CA ILE A 136 -6.22 4.31 14.54
C ILE A 136 -6.69 5.43 13.61
N TYR A 137 -6.29 5.39 12.32
CA TYR A 137 -6.47 6.51 11.39
C TYR A 137 -7.45 6.22 10.24
N GLY A 138 -7.90 4.98 10.08
CA GLY A 138 -8.80 4.60 8.99
C GLY A 138 -10.08 5.43 8.93
N ASP A 139 -10.63 5.81 10.08
CA ASP A 139 -11.83 6.67 10.17
C ASP A 139 -11.53 8.17 10.02
N GLN A 140 -10.26 8.58 10.02
CA GLN A 140 -9.85 9.98 9.94
C GLN A 140 -9.37 10.39 8.54
N CYS A 141 -8.85 9.43 7.75
CA CYS A 141 -8.25 9.67 6.45
C CYS A 141 -9.16 9.14 5.34
N ARG A 142 -9.40 9.93 4.27
CA ARG A 142 -10.12 9.43 3.08
C ARG A 142 -9.30 8.40 2.33
N TRP A 143 -7.98 8.63 2.20
CA TRP A 143 -7.01 7.74 1.60
C TRP A 143 -5.78 7.60 2.48
N ILE A 144 -5.21 6.41 2.57
CA ILE A 144 -3.96 6.14 3.29
C ILE A 144 -3.03 5.39 2.34
N SER A 145 -1.88 5.97 2.01
CA SER A 145 -0.82 5.26 1.30
C SER A 145 0.05 4.46 2.27
N TYR A 146 0.49 3.29 1.82
CA TYR A 146 1.38 2.39 2.56
C TYR A 146 2.64 2.15 1.73
N TYR A 147 3.61 3.06 1.89
CA TYR A 147 4.86 3.09 1.14
C TYR A 147 6.06 2.98 2.07
N ASP A 148 7.23 2.64 1.51
CA ASP A 148 8.48 2.66 2.25
C ASP A 148 9.10 4.08 2.21
N PHE A 149 10.06 4.40 3.10
CA PHE A 149 10.65 5.74 3.17
C PHE A 149 11.48 6.11 1.94
N ASP A 150 11.86 5.12 1.14
CA ASP A 150 12.60 5.28 -0.12
C ASP A 150 11.73 5.18 -1.37
N GLU A 151 10.40 5.35 -1.21
CA GLU A 151 9.41 5.34 -2.30
C GLU A 151 8.71 6.70 -2.41
N PHE A 152 8.77 7.32 -3.59
CA PHE A 152 8.27 8.66 -3.85
C PHE A 152 7.22 8.64 -4.97
N LEU A 153 5.99 9.02 -4.65
CA LEU A 153 4.87 8.98 -5.58
C LEU A 153 4.98 10.08 -6.65
N GLU A 154 5.21 9.69 -7.89
CA GLU A 154 5.10 10.60 -9.03
C GLU A 154 3.65 10.71 -9.48
N LEU A 155 3.14 11.94 -9.55
CA LEU A 155 1.78 12.25 -10.01
C LEU A 155 1.86 13.33 -11.10
N ARG A 156 1.64 12.97 -12.36
CA ARG A 156 1.69 13.91 -13.48
C ARG A 156 0.47 13.80 -14.38
N GLU A 157 0.16 14.88 -15.04
CA GLU A 157 -0.70 14.94 -16.21
C GLU A 157 0.09 15.65 -17.31
N GLY A 158 0.70 14.86 -18.21
CA GLY A 158 1.71 15.36 -19.13
C GLY A 158 2.91 15.97 -18.38
N ASN A 159 3.19 17.24 -18.61
CA ASN A 159 4.29 17.94 -17.93
C ASN A 159 3.90 18.60 -16.60
N LYS A 160 2.62 18.53 -16.21
CA LYS A 160 2.12 19.17 -14.97
C LYS A 160 2.20 18.21 -13.81
N GLN A 161 2.89 18.62 -12.73
CA GLN A 161 2.82 17.94 -11.42
C GLN A 161 1.43 18.16 -10.81
N LEU A 162 0.82 17.09 -10.29
CA LEU A 162 -0.45 17.13 -9.58
C LEU A 162 -0.25 16.93 -8.08
N THR A 163 -1.20 17.45 -7.28
CA THR A 163 -1.32 17.08 -5.88
C THR A 163 -2.13 15.79 -5.72
N VAL A 164 -1.98 15.12 -4.57
CA VAL A 164 -2.79 13.93 -4.24
C VAL A 164 -4.29 14.25 -4.27
N GLN A 165 -4.67 15.45 -3.82
CA GLN A 165 -6.06 15.88 -3.84
C GLN A 165 -6.58 16.07 -5.27
N GLN A 166 -5.82 16.75 -6.14
CA GLN A 166 -6.21 16.93 -7.54
C GLN A 166 -6.42 15.60 -8.26
N TYR A 167 -5.59 14.60 -7.96
CA TYR A 167 -5.66 13.31 -8.63
C TYR A 167 -6.73 12.40 -8.04
N PHE A 168 -6.72 12.19 -6.71
CA PHE A 168 -7.59 11.21 -6.04
C PHE A 168 -9.00 11.72 -5.70
N SER A 169 -9.33 12.99 -6.02
CA SER A 169 -10.72 13.50 -5.98
C SER A 169 -11.56 13.10 -7.18
N ASP A 170 -10.96 12.51 -8.22
CA ASP A 170 -11.67 12.08 -9.42
C ASP A 170 -12.66 10.96 -9.09
N ASN A 171 -13.89 11.07 -9.62
CA ASN A 171 -14.99 10.12 -9.43
C ASN A 171 -14.65 8.68 -9.89
N LYS A 172 -13.62 8.52 -10.73
CA LYS A 172 -13.12 7.17 -11.13
C LYS A 172 -12.69 6.32 -9.95
N PHE A 173 -12.33 6.95 -8.81
CA PHE A 173 -11.88 6.27 -7.59
C PHE A 173 -13.00 6.01 -6.57
N GLU A 174 -14.22 6.51 -6.77
CA GLU A 174 -15.32 6.34 -5.81
C GLU A 174 -15.60 4.87 -5.45
N LYS A 175 -15.46 3.99 -6.44
CA LYS A 175 -15.71 2.55 -6.27
C LYS A 175 -14.48 1.76 -5.86
N CYS A 176 -13.34 2.41 -5.66
CA CYS A 176 -12.09 1.75 -5.30
C CYS A 176 -11.95 1.72 -3.77
N ASP A 177 -11.69 0.53 -3.23
CA ASP A 177 -11.31 0.35 -1.81
C ASP A 177 -9.79 0.34 -1.67
N VAL A 178 -9.09 -0.17 -2.68
CA VAL A 178 -7.63 -0.25 -2.76
C VAL A 178 -7.18 0.20 -4.15
N ILE A 179 -6.15 1.02 -4.21
CA ILE A 179 -5.52 1.47 -5.46
C ILE A 179 -4.08 0.95 -5.47
N LEU A 180 -3.71 0.23 -6.53
CA LEU A 180 -2.37 -0.33 -6.72
C LEU A 180 -1.55 0.58 -7.62
N VAL A 181 -0.32 0.89 -7.18
CA VAL A 181 0.64 1.72 -7.92
C VAL A 181 1.94 0.94 -8.12
N ASN A 182 2.39 0.80 -9.37
CA ASN A 182 3.64 0.12 -9.69
C ASN A 182 4.87 0.95 -9.33
N TRP A 183 5.98 0.25 -9.09
CA TRP A 183 7.31 0.86 -8.98
C TRP A 183 7.90 1.26 -10.32
N VAL A 184 8.80 2.23 -10.28
CA VAL A 184 9.92 2.40 -11.19
C VAL A 184 11.18 2.44 -10.34
N LEU A 185 12.01 1.44 -10.49
CA LEU A 185 13.29 1.37 -9.78
C LEU A 185 14.23 2.44 -10.31
N TYR A 186 15.01 3.03 -9.39
CA TYR A 186 16.07 3.98 -9.71
C TYR A 186 17.42 3.33 -9.43
N GLY A 187 18.38 3.54 -10.34
CA GLY A 187 19.73 3.04 -10.25
C GLY A 187 20.60 3.80 -9.26
N ASP A 188 21.86 3.41 -9.16
CA ASP A 188 22.86 4.05 -8.30
C ASP A 188 23.53 5.28 -8.93
N ASP A 189 23.19 5.62 -10.18
CA ASP A 189 23.78 6.68 -11.01
C ASP A 189 25.33 6.67 -10.99
N ASP A 190 25.91 5.47 -10.87
CA ASP A 190 27.34 5.18 -10.76
C ASP A 190 28.02 5.80 -9.50
N LEU A 191 27.25 6.21 -8.49
CA LEU A 191 27.75 6.74 -7.23
C LEU A 191 28.20 5.62 -6.28
N LEU A 192 29.48 5.68 -5.88
CA LEU A 192 30.07 4.69 -4.97
C LEU A 192 29.82 5.05 -3.50
N HIS A 193 30.06 6.30 -3.14
CA HIS A 193 29.98 6.82 -1.77
C HIS A 193 28.74 7.66 -1.55
N TYR A 194 28.33 7.73 -0.27
CA TYR A 194 27.32 8.67 0.15
C TYR A 194 27.77 10.11 -0.10
N GLU A 195 26.89 10.89 -0.64
CA GLU A 195 27.03 12.34 -0.80
C GLU A 195 25.81 13.03 -0.18
N GLU A 196 26.03 14.19 0.43
CA GLU A 196 24.93 15.00 0.93
C GLU A 196 24.03 15.47 -0.22
N GLY A 197 22.74 15.52 0.04
CA GLY A 197 21.74 15.95 -0.93
C GLY A 197 20.49 15.05 -0.95
N LEU A 198 19.46 15.51 -1.62
CA LEU A 198 18.21 14.81 -1.70
C LEU A 198 18.34 13.53 -2.55
N ILE A 199 17.73 12.44 -2.12
CA ILE A 199 17.69 11.19 -2.88
C ILE A 199 17.12 11.45 -4.29
N THR A 200 16.06 12.25 -4.37
CA THR A 200 15.39 12.59 -5.62
C THR A 200 16.22 13.42 -6.58
N GLU A 201 17.29 14.07 -6.10
CA GLU A 201 18.23 14.84 -6.92
C GLU A 201 19.50 14.04 -7.24
N ARG A 202 19.98 13.22 -6.30
CA ARG A 202 21.19 12.39 -6.49
C ARG A 202 20.98 11.23 -7.46
N PHE A 203 19.77 10.66 -7.47
CA PHE A 203 19.43 9.51 -8.32
C PHE A 203 18.35 9.90 -9.32
N THR A 204 18.74 10.09 -10.56
CA THR A 204 17.88 10.59 -11.64
C THR A 204 17.54 9.55 -12.70
N THR A 205 18.28 8.43 -12.73
CA THR A 205 18.14 7.39 -13.75
C THR A 205 17.07 6.37 -13.38
N GLY A 206 15.85 6.57 -13.88
CA GLY A 206 14.75 5.61 -13.76
C GLY A 206 14.93 4.41 -14.69
N LEU A 207 14.87 3.21 -14.13
CA LEU A 207 15.02 1.94 -14.83
C LEU A 207 13.67 1.40 -15.32
N PHE A 208 13.02 2.09 -16.25
CA PHE A 208 11.64 1.81 -16.69
C PHE A 208 11.43 0.40 -17.24
N ASN A 209 12.47 -0.26 -17.74
CA ASN A 209 12.42 -1.62 -18.27
C ASN A 209 12.83 -2.70 -17.23
N ALA A 210 13.07 -2.33 -15.97
CA ALA A 210 13.45 -3.29 -14.95
C ALA A 210 12.32 -4.32 -14.69
N SER A 211 12.68 -5.60 -14.61
CA SER A 211 11.72 -6.70 -14.40
C SER A 211 10.92 -6.57 -13.11
N ASP A 212 11.48 -5.91 -12.10
CA ASP A 212 10.89 -5.79 -10.77
C ASP A 212 9.94 -4.59 -10.66
N ASN A 213 9.79 -3.77 -11.71
CA ASN A 213 8.77 -2.73 -11.80
C ASN A 213 7.33 -3.28 -11.80
N VAL A 214 7.18 -4.60 -11.91
CA VAL A 214 5.89 -5.28 -11.77
C VAL A 214 5.33 -5.23 -10.35
N PHE A 215 6.17 -5.03 -9.33
CA PHE A 215 5.71 -4.90 -7.95
C PHE A 215 4.89 -3.62 -7.75
N VAL A 216 3.99 -3.69 -6.76
CA VAL A 216 3.08 -2.60 -6.42
C VAL A 216 3.15 -2.25 -4.95
N LYS A 217 2.68 -1.06 -4.64
CA LYS A 217 2.27 -0.62 -3.30
C LYS A 217 0.83 -0.15 -3.34
N SER A 218 0.24 0.01 -2.17
CA SER A 218 -1.19 0.25 -2.02
C SER A 218 -1.51 1.60 -1.44
N ILE A 219 -2.58 2.21 -1.97
CA ILE A 219 -3.34 3.28 -1.34
C ILE A 219 -4.68 2.67 -0.94
N VAL A 220 -5.07 2.82 0.30
CA VAL A 220 -6.26 2.19 0.88
C VAL A 220 -7.28 3.27 1.24
N LYS A 221 -8.53 3.04 0.87
CA LYS A 221 -9.65 3.90 1.26
C LYS A 221 -9.88 3.80 2.76
N GLY A 222 -10.12 4.92 3.40
CA GLY A 222 -10.53 4.95 4.80
C GLY A 222 -11.95 4.41 5.00
N ASN A 223 -12.31 4.18 6.26
CA ASN A 223 -13.68 3.80 6.64
C ASN A 223 -14.21 2.48 6.06
N LEU A 224 -13.33 1.56 5.68
CA LEU A 224 -13.75 0.23 5.29
C LEU A 224 -14.32 -0.52 6.50
N ARG A 225 -15.30 -1.39 6.26
CA ARG A 225 -15.96 -2.16 7.34
C ARG A 225 -15.02 -3.05 8.14
N PHE A 226 -13.94 -3.49 7.51
CA PHE A 226 -12.92 -4.35 8.10
C PHE A 226 -11.57 -3.69 7.93
N ASN A 227 -10.67 -3.92 8.88
CA ASN A 227 -9.28 -3.53 8.71
C ASN A 227 -8.66 -4.34 7.57
N PRO A 228 -8.22 -3.70 6.48
CA PRO A 228 -7.71 -4.41 5.29
C PRO A 228 -6.38 -5.12 5.53
N TRP A 229 -5.73 -4.87 6.67
CA TRP A 229 -4.44 -5.45 7.03
C TRP A 229 -4.54 -6.61 8.05
N GLU A 230 -5.75 -7.14 8.35
CA GLU A 230 -5.90 -8.18 9.37
C GLU A 230 -5.38 -9.55 8.93
N GLU A 231 -5.71 -10.00 7.72
CA GLU A 231 -5.41 -11.33 7.22
C GLU A 231 -4.95 -11.29 5.76
N ASP A 232 -4.17 -12.30 5.32
CA ASP A 232 -3.71 -12.49 3.93
C ASP A 232 -3.08 -11.23 3.29
N GLN A 233 -2.38 -10.43 4.10
CA GLN A 233 -1.68 -9.23 3.67
C GLN A 233 -0.19 -9.52 3.40
N THR A 234 0.42 -8.65 2.61
CA THR A 234 1.86 -8.60 2.40
C THR A 234 2.38 -7.19 2.66
N SER A 235 3.68 -6.95 2.58
CA SER A 235 4.24 -5.58 2.62
C SER A 235 3.87 -4.72 1.40
N HIS A 236 3.20 -5.29 0.41
CA HIS A 236 2.85 -4.63 -0.85
C HIS A 236 1.36 -4.32 -0.95
N ARG A 237 0.52 -5.19 -0.39
CA ARG A 237 -0.93 -5.08 -0.50
C ARG A 237 -1.66 -5.54 0.77
N PRO A 238 -2.82 -4.95 1.08
CA PRO A 238 -3.73 -5.49 2.09
C PRO A 238 -4.34 -6.82 1.62
N ASN A 239 -5.25 -7.40 2.41
CA ASN A 239 -6.01 -8.57 2.01
C ASN A 239 -6.89 -8.28 0.76
N HIS A 240 -7.45 -9.33 0.17
CA HIS A 240 -8.23 -9.20 -1.06
C HIS A 240 -9.50 -8.36 -0.87
N HIS A 241 -9.61 -7.25 -1.63
CA HIS A 241 -10.80 -6.42 -1.72
C HIS A 241 -11.42 -6.50 -3.12
N LYS A 242 -12.75 -6.69 -3.18
CA LYS A 242 -13.49 -6.78 -4.44
C LYS A 242 -13.34 -5.55 -5.33
N ASN A 243 -13.13 -4.39 -4.72
CA ASN A 243 -13.04 -3.10 -5.39
C ASN A 243 -11.58 -2.60 -5.48
N THR A 244 -10.64 -3.49 -5.75
CA THR A 244 -9.27 -3.09 -6.03
C THR A 244 -9.18 -2.51 -7.44
N CYS A 245 -8.51 -1.36 -7.55
CA CYS A 245 -8.28 -0.64 -8.80
C CYS A 245 -6.78 -0.51 -9.09
N TYR A 246 -6.47 -0.28 -10.35
CA TYR A 246 -5.18 0.28 -10.75
C TYR A 246 -5.18 1.80 -10.53
N TYR A 247 -3.98 2.41 -10.62
CA TYR A 247 -3.82 3.87 -10.45
C TYR A 247 -4.73 4.71 -11.36
N ASN A 248 -5.16 4.20 -12.51
CA ASN A 248 -6.03 4.90 -13.46
C ASN A 248 -7.53 4.78 -13.15
N GLY A 249 -7.90 4.12 -12.03
CA GLY A 249 -9.28 3.88 -11.63
C GLY A 249 -9.93 2.64 -12.26
N GLU A 250 -9.27 1.95 -13.18
CA GLU A 250 -9.76 0.70 -13.73
C GLU A 250 -9.70 -0.42 -12.69
N ARG A 251 -10.71 -1.26 -12.67
CA ARG A 251 -10.76 -2.41 -11.75
C ARG A 251 -9.62 -3.39 -12.03
N ALA A 252 -8.88 -3.75 -10.99
CA ALA A 252 -7.81 -4.73 -11.10
C ALA A 252 -8.36 -6.11 -11.48
N LYS A 253 -7.77 -6.72 -12.51
CA LYS A 253 -8.15 -8.05 -13.01
C LYS A 253 -7.57 -9.17 -12.13
N THR A 254 -6.46 -8.92 -11.50
CA THR A 254 -5.77 -9.84 -10.60
C THR A 254 -5.43 -9.10 -9.32
N PHE A 255 -5.42 -9.84 -8.20
CA PHE A 255 -5.09 -9.30 -6.90
C PHE A 255 -3.82 -10.00 -6.39
N ASN A 256 -2.66 -9.45 -6.76
CA ASN A 256 -1.35 -9.96 -6.41
C ASN A 256 -0.42 -8.80 -6.05
N ASP A 257 0.74 -9.10 -5.48
CA ASP A 257 1.82 -8.13 -5.23
C ASP A 257 2.44 -7.57 -6.51
N VAL A 258 2.04 -8.10 -7.66
CA VAL A 258 2.59 -7.77 -8.96
C VAL A 258 1.50 -7.53 -10.01
N ILE A 259 1.71 -6.55 -10.88
CA ILE A 259 0.91 -6.29 -12.08
C ILE A 259 1.79 -6.52 -13.31
N ARG A 260 1.35 -7.38 -14.23
CA ARG A 260 2.08 -7.73 -15.46
C ARG A 260 1.22 -7.51 -16.70
N PRO A 261 1.67 -6.72 -17.70
CA PRO A 261 2.82 -5.82 -17.64
C PRO A 261 2.62 -4.71 -16.60
N PRO A 262 3.70 -4.06 -16.11
CA PRO A 262 3.57 -2.94 -15.19
C PRO A 262 2.83 -1.79 -15.85
N LEU A 263 1.93 -1.16 -15.11
CA LEU A 263 1.19 0.02 -15.57
C LEU A 263 1.96 1.26 -15.09
N ILE A 264 2.88 1.74 -15.95
CA ILE A 264 3.73 2.89 -15.66
C ILE A 264 3.51 3.92 -16.78
N LYS A 265 2.94 5.06 -16.44
CA LYS A 265 2.77 6.17 -17.36
C LYS A 265 2.99 7.49 -16.65
N ASP A 266 1.90 8.10 -16.21
CA ASP A 266 1.92 9.40 -15.53
C ASP A 266 1.97 9.26 -14.01
N ILE A 267 1.70 8.04 -13.50
CA ILE A 267 1.61 7.72 -12.06
C ILE A 267 2.42 6.46 -11.77
N TYR A 268 3.39 6.57 -10.88
CA TYR A 268 4.21 5.46 -10.40
C TYR A 268 4.96 5.85 -9.13
N LEU A 269 5.53 4.87 -8.44
CA LEU A 269 6.42 5.09 -7.30
C LEU A 269 7.87 5.03 -7.77
N LYS A 270 8.61 6.12 -7.64
CA LYS A 270 10.07 6.12 -7.73
C LYS A 270 10.62 5.36 -6.54
N HIS A 271 11.23 4.22 -6.78
CA HIS A 271 11.77 3.38 -5.71
C HIS A 271 13.29 3.40 -5.74
N TYR A 272 13.87 4.04 -4.74
CA TYR A 272 15.32 4.22 -4.57
C TYR A 272 15.92 3.06 -3.74
N ALA A 273 15.71 1.83 -4.22
CA ALA A 273 16.02 0.60 -3.48
C ALA A 273 17.53 0.39 -3.25
N THR A 274 18.37 0.88 -4.14
CA THR A 274 19.82 0.66 -4.09
C THR A 274 20.58 1.85 -3.53
N LYS A 275 20.28 3.07 -3.99
CA LYS A 275 21.05 4.27 -3.66
C LYS A 275 22.52 4.09 -4.07
N THR A 276 23.49 4.68 -3.37
CA THR A 276 24.92 4.42 -3.60
C THR A 276 25.33 3.00 -3.14
N VAL A 277 26.46 2.52 -3.59
CA VAL A 277 27.02 1.23 -3.13
C VAL A 277 27.21 1.21 -1.62
N GLU A 278 27.72 2.30 -1.05
CA GLU A 278 27.95 2.45 0.40
C GLU A 278 26.63 2.42 1.19
N GLU A 279 25.62 3.19 0.75
CA GLU A 279 24.28 3.20 1.36
C GLU A 279 23.61 1.82 1.27
N TYR A 280 23.77 1.11 0.15
CA TYR A 280 23.24 -0.22 -0.01
C TYR A 280 23.87 -1.22 0.98
N ILE A 281 25.19 -1.17 1.15
CA ILE A 281 25.90 -2.00 2.12
C ILE A 281 25.40 -1.73 3.54
N LEU A 282 25.29 -0.47 3.92
CA LEU A 282 24.84 -0.08 5.26
C LEU A 282 23.38 -0.45 5.51
N ASN A 283 22.51 -0.09 4.60
CA ASN A 283 21.06 -0.19 4.80
C ASN A 283 20.46 -1.57 4.49
N LYS A 284 21.03 -2.31 3.54
CA LYS A 284 20.50 -3.63 3.16
C LYS A 284 21.37 -4.78 3.67
N LEU A 285 22.68 -4.68 3.55
CA LEU A 285 23.58 -5.80 3.86
C LEU A 285 23.94 -5.88 5.35
N LYS A 286 24.24 -4.74 6.00
CA LYS A 286 24.61 -4.71 7.43
C LYS A 286 23.41 -4.63 8.36
N ARG A 287 22.38 -3.86 8.01
CA ARG A 287 21.12 -3.79 8.78
C ARG A 287 20.38 -5.12 8.81
N GLY A 288 20.47 -5.89 7.72
CA GLY A 288 19.72 -7.12 7.50
C GLY A 288 18.30 -6.87 7.01
N TYR A 289 17.73 -7.85 6.32
CA TYR A 289 16.35 -7.82 5.84
C TYR A 289 15.43 -8.61 6.76
N THR A 290 14.22 -8.11 6.98
CA THR A 290 13.35 -8.64 8.03
C THR A 290 12.53 -9.87 7.61
N SER A 291 12.30 -10.09 6.31
CA SER A 291 11.31 -11.09 5.84
C SER A 291 11.89 -12.29 5.08
N VAL A 292 13.06 -12.19 4.45
CA VAL A 292 13.64 -13.25 3.63
C VAL A 292 15.08 -13.52 4.03
N VAL A 293 15.44 -14.78 4.28
CA VAL A 293 16.83 -15.21 4.51
C VAL A 293 17.52 -15.29 3.15
N LEU A 294 17.90 -14.16 2.58
CA LEU A 294 18.75 -14.11 1.43
C LEU A 294 20.22 -14.24 1.88
N THR A 295 21.01 -14.97 1.10
CA THR A 295 22.46 -14.98 1.32
C THR A 295 23.05 -13.63 0.92
N MET A 296 24.23 -13.29 1.47
CA MET A 296 24.95 -12.08 1.10
C MET A 296 25.20 -12.00 -0.41
N SER A 297 25.48 -13.16 -1.05
CA SER A 297 25.66 -13.25 -2.50
C SER A 297 24.41 -12.82 -3.26
N ASN A 298 23.22 -13.27 -2.83
CA ASN A 298 21.96 -12.89 -3.48
C ASN A 298 21.68 -11.38 -3.39
N TRP A 299 22.08 -10.75 -2.29
CA TRP A 299 21.94 -9.30 -2.14
C TRP A 299 22.85 -8.53 -3.10
N VAL A 300 24.11 -8.98 -3.23
CA VAL A 300 25.05 -8.39 -4.20
C VAL A 300 24.57 -8.63 -5.63
N ASP A 301 23.98 -9.80 -5.92
CA ASP A 301 23.36 -10.08 -7.21
C ASP A 301 22.18 -9.16 -7.52
N ASN A 302 21.32 -8.92 -6.53
CA ASN A 302 20.20 -8.00 -6.69
C ASN A 302 20.68 -6.56 -6.94
N PHE A 303 21.75 -6.13 -6.29
CA PHE A 303 22.36 -4.83 -6.57
C PHE A 303 22.83 -4.72 -8.03
N PHE A 304 23.61 -5.70 -8.50
CA PHE A 304 24.14 -5.70 -9.86
C PHE A 304 23.14 -6.10 -10.94
N LYS A 305 21.96 -6.57 -10.59
CA LYS A 305 20.84 -6.73 -11.52
C LYS A 305 20.30 -5.37 -11.98
N LEU A 306 20.39 -4.36 -11.12
CA LEU A 306 19.87 -3.03 -11.36
C LEU A 306 20.94 -2.02 -11.77
N ASN A 307 22.18 -2.28 -11.42
CA ASN A 307 23.28 -1.34 -11.54
C ASN A 307 24.44 -1.93 -12.35
N LYS A 308 25.20 -1.05 -12.99
CA LYS A 308 26.36 -1.44 -13.78
C LYS A 308 27.41 -2.13 -12.90
N VAL A 309 27.93 -3.26 -13.37
CA VAL A 309 29.04 -3.97 -12.74
C VAL A 309 30.35 -3.27 -13.14
N THR A 310 31.03 -2.64 -12.18
CA THR A 310 32.38 -2.06 -12.37
C THR A 310 33.35 -2.71 -11.39
N GLU A 311 34.63 -2.76 -11.76
CA GLU A 311 35.68 -3.31 -10.90
C GLU A 311 35.74 -2.57 -9.56
N GLU A 312 35.62 -1.26 -9.59
CA GLU A 312 35.64 -0.40 -8.41
C GLU A 312 34.50 -0.76 -7.43
N LYS A 313 33.25 -0.89 -7.92
CA LYS A 313 32.09 -1.29 -7.10
C LYS A 313 32.29 -2.69 -6.50
N VAL A 314 32.75 -3.63 -7.30
CA VAL A 314 32.98 -5.00 -6.81
C VAL A 314 34.05 -5.01 -5.73
N ARG A 315 35.21 -4.39 -5.95
CA ARG A 315 36.28 -4.29 -4.95
C ARG A 315 35.84 -3.58 -3.66
N PHE A 316 35.03 -2.52 -3.79
CA PHE A 316 34.48 -1.83 -2.64
C PHE A 316 33.55 -2.72 -1.81
N ILE A 317 32.63 -3.45 -2.46
CA ILE A 317 31.74 -4.40 -1.81
C ILE A 317 32.52 -5.52 -1.11
N GLU A 318 33.49 -6.13 -1.81
CA GLU A 318 34.33 -7.21 -1.27
C GLU A 318 35.09 -6.75 -0.01
N LYS A 319 35.72 -5.59 -0.09
CA LYS A 319 36.45 -5.01 1.05
C LYS A 319 35.50 -4.71 2.23
N SER A 320 34.32 -4.15 1.96
CA SER A 320 33.37 -3.75 3.01
C SER A 320 32.74 -4.93 3.71
N LEU A 321 32.57 -6.06 3.02
CA LEU A 321 31.96 -7.28 3.54
C LEU A 321 33.00 -8.32 4.00
N ASN A 322 34.29 -8.12 3.71
CA ASN A 322 35.37 -9.10 3.89
C ASN A 322 35.03 -10.44 3.20
N MET A 323 34.53 -10.36 1.96
CA MET A 323 34.09 -11.49 1.13
C MET A 323 34.64 -11.32 -0.28
N THR A 324 34.63 -12.40 -1.07
CA THR A 324 34.96 -12.36 -2.50
C THR A 324 33.81 -12.83 -3.35
N PHE A 325 33.65 -12.23 -4.55
CA PHE A 325 32.62 -12.56 -5.52
C PHE A 325 33.23 -12.88 -6.89
N PRO A 326 33.87 -14.09 -7.06
CA PRO A 326 34.65 -14.44 -8.23
C PRO A 326 33.93 -14.31 -9.56
N LYS A 327 32.60 -14.50 -9.58
CA LYS A 327 31.79 -14.37 -10.80
C LYS A 327 31.85 -12.98 -11.43
N TYR A 328 32.04 -11.92 -10.61
CA TYR A 328 32.14 -10.56 -11.13
C TYR A 328 33.54 -10.27 -11.67
N HIS A 329 34.61 -10.85 -11.12
CA HIS A 329 35.97 -10.73 -11.66
C HIS A 329 36.09 -11.31 -13.07
N TYR A 330 35.40 -12.43 -13.34
CA TYR A 330 35.37 -13.04 -14.67
C TYR A 330 34.78 -12.09 -15.74
N ILE A 331 33.87 -11.21 -15.38
CA ILE A 331 33.26 -10.21 -16.29
C ILE A 331 34.33 -9.21 -16.73
N PHE A 332 35.24 -8.79 -15.85
CA PHE A 332 36.29 -7.79 -16.18
C PHE A 332 37.37 -8.41 -17.05
N GLU A 333 37.83 -9.64 -16.73
CA GLU A 333 38.84 -10.35 -17.48
C GLU A 333 38.38 -10.61 -18.92
N LYS A 334 37.12 -10.89 -19.13
CA LYS A 334 36.57 -11.11 -20.47
C LYS A 334 36.48 -9.79 -21.29
N ASN A 335 36.13 -8.70 -20.65
CA ASN A 335 36.01 -7.39 -21.31
C ASN A 335 37.38 -6.80 -21.69
N THR A 336 38.40 -7.06 -20.87
CA THR A 336 39.81 -6.68 -21.22
C THR A 336 40.38 -7.47 -22.37
N LYS A 337 39.97 -8.73 -22.58
CA LYS A 337 40.40 -9.56 -23.70
C LYS A 337 39.70 -9.26 -25.04
N ILE A 338 38.59 -8.57 -25.03
CA ILE A 338 37.82 -8.15 -26.25
C ILE A 338 38.34 -6.81 -26.77
N ASN A 339 38.95 -5.98 -25.93
CA ASN A 339 39.44 -4.64 -26.26
C ASN A 339 40.96 -4.60 -26.57
N ASN A 340 41.66 -5.74 -26.54
CA ASN A 340 43.02 -6.00 -27.01
C ASN A 340 42.98 -6.93 -28.21
#